data_8938173e231565499302526771d6cc01
#
_entry.id   8938173e231565499302526771d6cc01
#
_cell.length_a   1.000
_cell.length_b   1.000
_cell.length_c   1.000
_cell.angle_alpha   90.00
_cell.angle_beta   90.00
_cell.angle_gamma   90.00
#
_symmetry.space_group_name_H-M   'P 1'
#
loop_
_entity.id
_entity.type
_entity.pdbx_description
1 polymer ?
#
loop_
_entity_poly.entity_id
_entity_poly.type
_entity_poly.pdbx_seq_one_letter_code
_entity_poly.pdbx_strand_id
1 'polypeptide(L)'
;MGSASISHLIIFIASLLVAASVAGTLIVGVEQVSDSVDQQSEDMTQQIDTEIRVISDPASNAIYNGDSEDGEDNSSTLTLLVKNTGQNTLQTESSSLDVLLDGRYQPDPEIEVVSGGERWSSGAVAEVTVTLDEDLESGDHRVTVIVNGNRTTFEFYHE
;
A
#
# COMPACT_ATOMS: atom_id res chain seq x y z
N MET A 1 3.99 73.45 4.06
CA MET A 1 4.03 72.53 2.90
C MET A 1 4.63 71.14 3.23
N GLY A 2 4.81 70.80 4.48
CA GLY A 2 5.37 69.47 4.84
C GLY A 2 4.37 68.33 5.07
N SER A 3 3.08 68.62 5.32
CA SER A 3 2.09 67.56 5.69
C SER A 3 1.68 66.67 4.55
N ALA A 4 1.62 67.11 3.32
CA ALA A 4 1.29 66.28 2.14
C ALA A 4 2.41 65.28 1.84
N SER A 5 3.67 65.65 2.05
CA SER A 5 4.84 64.79 1.86
C SER A 5 4.85 63.60 2.84
N ILE A 6 4.50 63.87 4.11
CA ILE A 6 4.44 62.81 5.15
C ILE A 6 3.29 61.85 4.89
N SER A 7 2.13 62.36 4.47
CA SER A 7 0.98 61.48 4.13
C SER A 7 1.29 60.54 2.95
N HIS A 8 1.97 61.03 1.92
CA HIS A 8 2.39 60.19 0.79
C HIS A 8 3.40 59.11 1.21
N LEU A 9 4.31 59.45 2.14
CA LEU A 9 5.29 58.49 2.66
C LEU A 9 4.61 57.36 3.45
N ILE A 10 3.61 57.72 4.28
CA ILE A 10 2.86 56.74 5.08
C ILE A 10 2.08 55.78 4.15
N ILE A 11 1.40 56.34 3.14
CA ILE A 11 0.67 55.51 2.16
C ILE A 11 1.61 54.60 1.39
N PHE A 12 2.77 55.09 1.01
CA PHE A 12 3.79 54.28 0.31
C PHE A 12 4.28 53.11 1.18
N ILE A 13 4.63 53.36 2.44
CA ILE A 13 5.07 52.33 3.38
C ILE A 13 3.93 51.30 3.61
N ALA A 14 2.70 51.78 3.83
CA ALA A 14 1.55 50.90 4.02
C ALA A 14 1.31 50.00 2.80
N SER A 15 1.41 50.56 1.59
CA SER A 15 1.27 49.80 0.34
C SER A 15 2.37 48.75 0.16
N LEU A 16 3.60 49.08 0.55
CA LEU A 16 4.74 48.15 0.52
C LEU A 16 4.54 46.97 1.50
N LEU A 17 4.04 47.22 2.70
CA LEU A 17 3.75 46.20 3.69
C LEU A 17 2.63 45.28 3.23
N VAL A 18 1.56 45.81 2.64
CA VAL A 18 0.47 45.00 2.07
C VAL A 18 0.98 44.18 0.91
N ALA A 19 1.75 44.75 0.00
CA ALA A 19 2.30 44.05 -1.14
C ALA A 19 3.23 42.89 -0.72
N ALA A 20 4.10 43.15 0.27
CA ALA A 20 5.00 42.13 0.82
C ALA A 20 4.22 40.99 1.52
N SER A 21 3.15 41.32 2.24
CA SER A 21 2.29 40.36 2.90
C SER A 21 1.58 39.45 1.88
N VAL A 22 1.01 39.99 0.81
CA VAL A 22 0.36 39.24 -0.25
C VAL A 22 1.37 38.38 -1.00
N ALA A 23 2.54 38.92 -1.34
CA ALA A 23 3.60 38.16 -1.98
C ALA A 23 4.06 36.96 -1.13
N GLY A 24 4.22 37.14 0.18
CA GLY A 24 4.59 36.08 1.12
C GLY A 24 3.58 34.97 1.18
N THR A 25 2.28 35.28 1.22
CA THR A 25 1.23 34.23 1.26
C THR A 25 1.14 33.43 -0.05
N LEU A 26 1.40 34.08 -1.20
CA LEU A 26 1.42 33.40 -2.49
C LEU A 26 2.59 32.43 -2.60
N ILE A 27 3.78 32.79 -2.11
CA ILE A 27 4.96 31.91 -2.13
C ILE A 27 4.68 30.65 -1.31
N VAL A 28 4.19 30.79 -0.08
CA VAL A 28 3.84 29.64 0.78
C VAL A 28 2.77 28.77 0.14
N GLY A 29 1.78 29.37 -0.51
CA GLY A 29 0.73 28.62 -1.21
C GLY A 29 1.26 27.80 -2.38
N VAL A 30 2.22 28.34 -3.14
CA VAL A 30 2.84 27.61 -4.26
C VAL A 30 3.74 26.47 -3.75
N GLU A 31 4.49 26.69 -2.68
CA GLU A 31 5.31 25.63 -2.06
C GLU A 31 4.45 24.46 -1.59
N GLN A 32 3.33 24.72 -0.90
CA GLN A 32 2.40 23.67 -0.45
C GLN A 32 1.81 22.86 -1.63
N VAL A 33 1.47 23.53 -2.71
CA VAL A 33 0.95 22.83 -3.91
C VAL A 33 2.04 21.99 -4.57
N SER A 34 3.27 22.53 -4.68
CA SER A 34 4.40 21.79 -5.24
C SER A 34 4.70 20.52 -4.43
N ASP A 35 4.79 20.63 -3.11
CA ASP A 35 5.03 19.49 -2.22
C ASP A 35 3.92 18.42 -2.34
N SER A 36 2.68 18.86 -2.47
CA SER A 36 1.54 17.93 -2.64
C SER A 36 1.58 17.22 -3.99
N VAL A 37 2.00 17.90 -5.05
CA VAL A 37 2.12 17.31 -6.40
C VAL A 37 3.29 16.33 -6.44
N ASP A 38 4.40 16.67 -5.80
CA ASP A 38 5.58 15.79 -5.76
C ASP A 38 5.27 14.50 -5.01
N GLN A 39 4.63 14.57 -3.84
CA GLN A 39 4.19 13.39 -3.08
C GLN A 39 3.20 12.53 -3.89
N GLN A 40 2.22 13.13 -4.53
CA GLN A 40 1.26 12.40 -5.36
C GLN A 40 1.91 11.74 -6.58
N SER A 41 2.95 12.34 -7.13
CA SER A 41 3.70 11.78 -8.26
C SER A 41 4.54 10.59 -7.83
N GLU A 42 5.14 10.62 -6.65
CA GLU A 42 5.89 9.50 -6.08
C GLU A 42 4.97 8.31 -5.78
N ASP A 43 3.81 8.55 -5.17
CA ASP A 43 2.80 7.52 -4.88
C ASP A 43 2.27 6.88 -6.16
N MET A 44 1.97 7.67 -7.19
CA MET A 44 1.56 7.16 -8.50
C MET A 44 2.64 6.32 -9.17
N THR A 45 3.90 6.73 -9.09
CA THR A 45 5.01 5.97 -9.68
C THR A 45 5.17 4.62 -8.98
N GLN A 46 5.10 4.59 -7.65
CA GLN A 46 5.15 3.33 -6.91
C GLN A 46 3.99 2.41 -7.27
N GLN A 47 2.80 2.94 -7.43
CA GLN A 47 1.61 2.17 -7.78
C GLN A 47 1.67 1.60 -9.21
N ILE A 48 2.19 2.37 -10.17
CA ILE A 48 2.32 1.94 -11.58
C ILE A 48 3.38 0.84 -11.73
N ASP A 49 4.49 0.95 -11.00
CA ASP A 49 5.61 0.00 -11.07
C ASP A 49 5.44 -1.22 -10.15
N THR A 50 4.39 -1.25 -9.34
CA THR A 50 4.02 -2.40 -8.52
C THR A 50 2.96 -3.22 -9.25
N GLU A 51 3.26 -4.46 -9.56
CA GLU A 51 2.32 -5.43 -10.08
C GLU A 51 2.58 -6.78 -9.44
N ILE A 52 1.53 -7.41 -8.94
CA ILE A 52 1.60 -8.73 -8.32
C ILE A 52 0.59 -9.67 -8.97
N ARG A 53 0.92 -10.95 -8.99
CA ARG A 53 0.03 -12.01 -9.48
C ARG A 53 0.07 -13.22 -8.58
N VAL A 54 -1.08 -13.70 -8.15
CA VAL A 54 -1.19 -15.01 -7.50
C VAL A 54 -0.99 -16.08 -8.57
N ILE A 55 -0.07 -17.02 -8.28
CA ILE A 55 0.30 -18.12 -9.18
C ILE A 55 0.02 -19.50 -8.58
N SER A 56 -0.65 -19.55 -7.43
CA SER A 56 -1.14 -20.80 -6.84
C SER A 56 -2.09 -21.52 -7.81
N ASP A 57 -2.09 -22.84 -7.75
CA ASP A 57 -3.06 -23.66 -8.50
C ASP A 57 -4.38 -23.68 -7.72
N PRO A 58 -5.49 -23.13 -8.26
CA PRO A 58 -6.77 -23.07 -7.55
C PRO A 58 -7.36 -24.45 -7.18
N ALA A 59 -6.89 -25.50 -7.81
CA ALA A 59 -7.30 -26.88 -7.51
C ALA A 59 -6.36 -27.61 -6.51
N SER A 60 -5.36 -26.88 -5.98
CA SER A 60 -4.38 -27.48 -5.06
C SER A 60 -4.88 -27.45 -3.62
N ASN A 61 -4.86 -28.59 -2.96
CA ASN A 61 -5.11 -28.69 -1.51
C ASN A 61 -4.02 -28.00 -0.65
N ALA A 62 -2.94 -27.51 -1.27
CA ALA A 62 -1.88 -26.79 -0.58
C ALA A 62 -2.22 -25.33 -0.28
N ILE A 63 -3.33 -24.82 -0.81
CA ILE A 63 -3.77 -23.41 -0.56
C ILE A 63 -4.32 -23.27 0.85
N TYR A 64 -5.12 -24.23 1.30
CA TYR A 64 -5.72 -24.23 2.62
C TYR A 64 -5.32 -25.50 3.38
N ASN A 65 -4.89 -25.30 4.60
CA ASN A 65 -4.64 -26.39 5.55
C ASN A 65 -5.51 -26.12 6.78
N GLY A 66 -6.58 -26.90 6.87
CA GLY A 66 -7.52 -26.87 7.99
C GLY A 66 -6.90 -27.42 9.26
N ASP A 67 -7.58 -27.19 10.37
CA ASP A 67 -7.22 -27.72 11.67
C ASP A 67 -7.10 -29.27 11.61
N SER A 68 -5.91 -29.77 11.86
CA SER A 68 -5.68 -31.22 11.94
C SER A 68 -5.96 -31.64 13.37
N GLU A 69 -6.96 -32.48 13.60
CA GLU A 69 -7.34 -33.04 14.91
C GLU A 69 -6.17 -33.69 15.70
N ASP A 70 -5.00 -33.85 15.06
CA ASP A 70 -3.80 -34.48 15.62
C ASP A 70 -2.63 -33.50 15.90
N GLY A 71 -2.79 -32.18 15.69
CA GLY A 71 -1.74 -31.17 15.86
C GLY A 71 -1.86 -30.35 17.15
N GLU A 72 -0.71 -30.00 17.75
CA GLU A 72 -0.65 -29.13 18.94
C GLU A 72 -1.05 -27.66 18.65
N ASP A 73 -1.16 -27.26 17.38
CA ASP A 73 -1.58 -25.94 16.90
C ASP A 73 -2.93 -26.03 16.17
N ASN A 74 -3.96 -25.58 16.83
CA ASN A 74 -5.37 -25.54 16.39
C ASN A 74 -5.59 -24.31 15.48
N SER A 75 -4.76 -24.08 14.49
CA SER A 75 -4.89 -22.92 13.61
C SER A 75 -4.89 -23.32 12.15
N SER A 76 -5.97 -22.96 11.45
CA SER A 76 -6.07 -23.10 10.01
C SER A 76 -5.20 -22.09 9.30
N THR A 77 -4.57 -22.48 8.21
CA THR A 77 -3.69 -21.60 7.44
C THR A 77 -4.07 -21.55 5.98
N LEU A 78 -3.96 -20.34 5.42
CA LEU A 78 -4.11 -20.09 3.99
C LEU A 78 -2.75 -19.68 3.42
N THR A 79 -2.26 -20.45 2.44
CA THR A 79 -0.95 -20.21 1.82
C THR A 79 -1.09 -19.92 0.33
N LEU A 80 -0.54 -18.81 -0.11
CA LEU A 80 -0.57 -18.37 -1.50
C LEU A 80 0.84 -18.12 -2.03
N LEU A 81 1.07 -18.52 -3.27
CA LEU A 81 2.26 -18.13 -4.02
C LEU A 81 1.96 -16.88 -4.84
N VAL A 82 2.66 -15.81 -4.53
CA VAL A 82 2.48 -14.51 -5.17
C VAL A 82 3.76 -14.10 -5.87
N LYS A 83 3.66 -13.86 -7.16
CA LYS A 83 4.79 -13.41 -7.99
C LYS A 83 4.77 -11.89 -8.11
N ASN A 84 5.90 -11.26 -7.87
CA ASN A 84 6.13 -9.86 -8.22
C ASN A 84 6.36 -9.77 -9.74
N THR A 85 5.40 -9.24 -10.47
CA THR A 85 5.47 -9.01 -11.92
C THR A 85 5.80 -7.56 -12.26
N GLY A 86 5.86 -6.69 -11.25
CA GLY A 86 6.24 -5.29 -11.37
C GLY A 86 7.75 -5.09 -11.48
N GLN A 87 8.17 -3.83 -11.51
CA GLN A 87 9.57 -3.43 -11.61
C GLN A 87 10.19 -3.12 -10.25
N ASN A 88 9.37 -2.76 -9.28
CA ASN A 88 9.83 -2.41 -7.94
C ASN A 88 10.15 -3.66 -7.10
N THR A 89 11.12 -3.53 -6.22
CA THR A 89 11.36 -4.49 -5.15
C THR A 89 10.36 -4.23 -4.03
N LEU A 90 9.61 -5.27 -3.64
CA LEU A 90 8.62 -5.21 -2.58
C LEU A 90 9.24 -5.62 -1.23
N GLN A 91 8.62 -5.16 -0.17
CA GLN A 91 9.02 -5.51 1.18
C GLN A 91 8.31 -6.79 1.64
N THR A 92 8.90 -7.51 2.58
CA THR A 92 8.36 -8.76 3.12
C THR A 92 7.83 -8.61 4.55
N GLU A 93 7.66 -7.37 5.00
CA GLU A 93 7.06 -7.08 6.30
C GLU A 93 5.53 -7.23 6.22
N SER A 94 4.91 -7.77 7.25
CA SER A 94 3.44 -7.99 7.32
C SER A 94 2.65 -6.72 7.00
N SER A 95 3.16 -5.55 7.39
CA SER A 95 2.51 -4.26 7.16
C SER A 95 2.56 -3.77 5.71
N SER A 96 3.35 -4.42 4.84
CA SER A 96 3.50 -4.02 3.43
C SER A 96 2.46 -4.63 2.49
N LEU A 97 1.67 -5.58 3.00
CA LEU A 97 0.71 -6.35 2.23
C LEU A 97 -0.57 -6.57 3.03
N ASP A 98 -1.71 -6.32 2.40
CA ASP A 98 -3.01 -6.63 2.97
C ASP A 98 -3.60 -7.87 2.29
N VAL A 99 -4.17 -8.76 3.09
CA VAL A 99 -4.92 -9.94 2.61
C VAL A 99 -6.36 -9.84 3.05
N LEU A 100 -7.28 -10.03 2.11
CA LEU A 100 -8.70 -10.17 2.40
C LEU A 100 -9.17 -11.54 1.93
N LEU A 101 -9.78 -12.31 2.83
CA LEU A 101 -10.46 -13.57 2.52
C LEU A 101 -11.96 -13.34 2.58
N ASP A 102 -12.66 -13.56 1.47
CA ASP A 102 -14.11 -13.32 1.33
C ASP A 102 -14.54 -11.91 1.77
N GLY A 103 -13.64 -10.93 1.56
CA GLY A 103 -13.83 -9.55 1.94
C GLY A 103 -13.53 -9.22 3.41
N ARG A 104 -13.10 -10.19 4.22
CA ARG A 104 -12.64 -9.97 5.60
C ARG A 104 -11.13 -9.80 5.62
N TYR A 105 -10.67 -8.76 6.29
CA TYR A 105 -9.24 -8.51 6.49
C TYR A 105 -8.61 -9.59 7.37
N GLN A 106 -7.46 -10.09 6.93
CA GLN A 106 -6.65 -11.06 7.66
C GLN A 106 -5.39 -10.34 8.17
N PRO A 107 -5.19 -10.27 9.49
CA PRO A 107 -4.04 -9.60 10.06
C PRO A 107 -2.77 -10.43 9.91
N ASP A 108 -1.62 -9.74 10.03
CA ASP A 108 -0.29 -10.32 10.19
C ASP A 108 0.08 -11.43 9.18
N PRO A 109 -0.04 -11.19 7.87
CA PRO A 109 0.42 -12.15 6.89
C PRO A 109 1.94 -12.37 7.02
N GLU A 110 2.37 -13.62 7.00
CA GLU A 110 3.78 -13.99 6.91
C GLU A 110 4.19 -14.04 5.43
N ILE A 111 5.30 -13.40 5.10
CA ILE A 111 5.76 -13.27 3.71
C ILE A 111 7.19 -13.81 3.62
N GLU A 112 7.36 -14.94 2.95
CA GLU A 112 8.65 -15.56 2.74
C GLU A 112 8.99 -15.65 1.25
N VAL A 113 10.17 -15.15 0.85
CA VAL A 113 10.62 -15.25 -0.55
C VAL A 113 11.12 -16.66 -0.82
N VAL A 114 10.49 -17.37 -1.75
CA VAL A 114 10.78 -18.79 -2.07
C VAL A 114 12.25 -19.03 -2.42
N SER A 115 12.94 -18.04 -3.00
CA SER A 115 14.38 -18.13 -3.30
C SER A 115 15.30 -17.90 -2.11
N GLY A 116 14.77 -17.65 -0.90
CA GLY A 116 15.54 -17.45 0.34
C GLY A 116 16.17 -16.08 0.47
N GLY A 117 15.55 -15.02 -0.07
CA GLY A 117 16.00 -13.64 0.04
C GLY A 117 15.14 -12.81 0.98
N GLU A 118 15.72 -11.77 1.59
CA GLU A 118 14.99 -10.78 2.42
C GLU A 118 14.19 -9.78 1.56
N ARG A 119 14.35 -9.79 0.23
CA ARG A 119 13.74 -8.83 -0.68
C ARG A 119 12.94 -9.53 -1.76
N TRP A 120 11.73 -9.11 -1.92
CA TRP A 120 10.84 -9.62 -2.94
C TRP A 120 11.03 -8.85 -4.26
N SER A 121 12.10 -9.20 -4.97
CA SER A 121 12.53 -8.53 -6.20
C SER A 121 11.59 -8.82 -7.38
N SER A 122 11.69 -8.01 -8.43
CA SER A 122 10.99 -8.24 -9.70
C SER A 122 11.24 -9.66 -10.23
N GLY A 123 10.16 -10.35 -10.59
CA GLY A 123 10.16 -11.73 -11.06
C GLY A 123 10.24 -12.79 -9.97
N ALA A 124 10.56 -12.43 -8.72
CA ALA A 124 10.60 -13.37 -7.60
C ALA A 124 9.19 -13.76 -7.12
N VAL A 125 9.11 -14.94 -6.49
CA VAL A 125 7.88 -15.46 -5.89
C VAL A 125 8.03 -15.41 -4.37
N ALA A 126 7.00 -14.92 -3.70
CA ALA A 126 6.87 -15.03 -2.26
C ALA A 126 5.72 -16.00 -1.92
N GLU A 127 5.92 -16.74 -0.86
CA GLU A 127 4.88 -17.47 -0.16
C GLU A 127 4.26 -16.51 0.87
N VAL A 128 2.96 -16.37 0.79
CA VAL A 128 2.17 -15.54 1.70
C VAL A 128 1.27 -16.47 2.51
N THR A 129 1.51 -16.57 3.80
CA THR A 129 0.75 -17.41 4.71
C THR A 129 -0.04 -16.56 5.67
N VAL A 130 -1.30 -16.89 5.85
CA VAL A 130 -2.22 -16.23 6.77
C VAL A 130 -2.78 -17.28 7.71
N THR A 131 -2.73 -17.00 9.01
CA THR A 131 -3.39 -17.81 10.03
C THR A 131 -4.84 -17.36 10.15
N LEU A 132 -5.77 -18.29 10.09
CA LEU A 132 -7.20 -18.03 10.16
C LEU A 132 -7.71 -18.31 11.56
N ASP A 133 -8.61 -17.45 12.05
CA ASP A 133 -9.28 -17.62 13.34
C ASP A 133 -10.35 -18.73 13.31
N GLU A 134 -10.89 -19.03 12.13
CA GLU A 134 -11.96 -20.02 11.90
C GLU A 134 -11.62 -20.86 10.67
N ASP A 135 -12.07 -22.11 10.68
CA ASP A 135 -11.95 -22.99 9.52
C ASP A 135 -12.81 -22.47 8.36
N LEU A 136 -12.32 -22.72 7.13
CA LEU A 136 -13.10 -22.44 5.94
C LEU A 136 -14.23 -23.44 5.78
N GLU A 137 -15.39 -22.95 5.42
CA GLU A 137 -16.50 -23.80 4.98
C GLU A 137 -16.22 -24.35 3.59
N SER A 138 -16.80 -25.54 3.26
CA SER A 138 -16.69 -26.07 1.90
C SER A 138 -17.35 -25.13 0.89
N GLY A 139 -16.66 -24.80 -0.18
CA GLY A 139 -17.19 -23.90 -1.21
C GLY A 139 -16.14 -23.09 -1.96
N ASP A 140 -16.65 -22.12 -2.72
CA ASP A 140 -15.81 -21.17 -3.45
C ASP A 140 -15.39 -20.02 -2.53
N HIS A 141 -14.09 -19.79 -2.47
CA HIS A 141 -13.50 -18.71 -1.68
C HIS A 141 -12.74 -17.75 -2.56
N ARG A 142 -12.68 -16.49 -2.13
CA ARG A 142 -11.99 -15.43 -2.83
C ARG A 142 -10.96 -14.74 -1.93
N VAL A 143 -9.71 -14.75 -2.38
CA VAL A 143 -8.63 -14.00 -1.73
C VAL A 143 -8.28 -12.78 -2.55
N THR A 144 -8.16 -11.64 -1.90
CA THR A 144 -7.64 -10.42 -2.50
C THR A 144 -6.37 -10.02 -1.78
N VAL A 145 -5.29 -9.88 -2.54
CA VAL A 145 -3.99 -9.42 -2.05
C VAL A 145 -3.75 -8.02 -2.55
N ILE A 146 -3.35 -7.11 -1.66
CA ILE A 146 -3.13 -5.69 -1.96
C ILE A 146 -1.71 -5.31 -1.52
N VAL A 147 -0.93 -4.74 -2.44
CA VAL A 147 0.42 -4.22 -2.18
C VAL A 147 0.55 -2.86 -2.85
N ASN A 148 0.95 -1.83 -2.10
CA ASN A 148 1.11 -0.46 -2.62
C ASN A 148 -0.09 0.04 -3.43
N GLY A 149 -1.33 -0.34 -3.03
CA GLY A 149 -2.56 0.02 -3.73
C GLY A 149 -2.86 -0.83 -4.98
N ASN A 150 -1.93 -1.67 -5.44
CA ASN A 150 -2.20 -2.66 -6.48
C ASN A 150 -2.93 -3.87 -5.89
N ARG A 151 -3.98 -4.31 -6.57
CA ARG A 151 -4.87 -5.37 -6.09
C ARG A 151 -4.89 -6.53 -7.07
N THR A 152 -4.68 -7.75 -6.56
CA THR A 152 -4.93 -8.99 -7.29
C THR A 152 -5.95 -9.84 -6.57
N THR A 153 -6.82 -10.50 -7.32
CA THR A 153 -7.87 -11.38 -6.77
C THR A 153 -7.66 -12.79 -7.30
N PHE A 154 -7.83 -13.76 -6.42
CA PHE A 154 -7.67 -15.17 -6.69
C PHE A 154 -8.86 -15.93 -6.10
N GLU A 155 -9.42 -16.87 -6.86
CA GLU A 155 -10.54 -17.70 -6.44
C GLU A 155 -10.10 -19.16 -6.40
N PHE A 156 -10.50 -19.88 -5.37
CA PHE A 156 -10.22 -21.30 -5.21
C PHE A 156 -11.42 -22.01 -4.58
N TYR A 157 -11.48 -23.32 -4.75
CA TYR A 157 -12.52 -24.15 -4.15
C TYR A 157 -11.92 -25.00 -3.03
N HIS A 158 -12.60 -25.07 -1.89
CA HIS A 158 -12.29 -25.94 -0.76
C HIS A 158 -13.44 -26.96 -0.57
N GLU A 159 -13.08 -28.24 -0.39
CA GLU A 159 -14.04 -29.34 -0.18
C GLU A 159 -14.45 -29.51 1.29
#